data_629ee4f213b9dd08b8d208fb210efdc8
#
_entry.id   629ee4f213b9dd08b8d208fb210efdc8
#
_cell.length_a   1.000
_cell.length_b   1.000
_cell.length_c   1.000
_cell.angle_alpha   90.00
_cell.angle_beta   90.00
_cell.angle_gamma   90.00
#
_symmetry.space_group_name_H-M   'P 1'
#
loop_
_entity.id
_entity.type
_entity.pdbx_description
1 polymer ?
#
loop_
_entity_poly.entity_id
_entity_poly.type
_entity_poly.pdbx_seq_one_letter_code
_entity_poly.pdbx_strand_id
1 'polypeptide(L)'
;MIPNTTVPSYPKNHIITRNNSYQFRKKDVCIPEGIDLIATESFQRQSRIHSVSFPNSLMKIGARAFQGCQFLENALLPKGLRQVGPGAFCDCPALQEQFIPSELSELPRDIFRDDRSLSSVTFAENSNIHTIRANAFSGCSSLTSVNLPDSITDISDRAFYRCKNMKTIHLPQKLRRIGIEAFYFCGIENLTLPDSLEIMEESSFFKCTSLISVVIPASVKCIQKWVFHGCNRLKYLEIRHDPEFIGEWIINRAATIRCYRGSKVDKYCQESGFRTEYL
;
A
#
# COMPACT_ATOMS: atom_id res chain seq x y z
N MET A 1 -46.94 -28.80 -11.13
CA MET A 1 -45.93 -29.06 -10.08
C MET A 1 -44.86 -28.00 -10.23
N ILE A 2 -44.81 -27.05 -9.30
CA ILE A 2 -43.78 -26.00 -9.24
C ILE A 2 -42.57 -26.67 -8.57
N PRO A 3 -41.36 -26.65 -9.15
CA PRO A 3 -40.21 -27.24 -8.51
C PRO A 3 -39.90 -26.47 -7.21
N ASN A 4 -39.86 -27.22 -6.11
CA ASN A 4 -39.42 -26.75 -4.81
C ASN A 4 -37.97 -26.21 -4.93
N THR A 5 -37.83 -24.92 -5.14
CA THR A 5 -36.56 -24.23 -4.94
C THR A 5 -36.31 -24.19 -3.44
N THR A 6 -35.55 -25.20 -2.91
CA THR A 6 -35.01 -25.15 -1.57
C THR A 6 -34.20 -23.87 -1.43
N VAL A 7 -34.79 -22.87 -0.79
CA VAL A 7 -34.04 -21.69 -0.32
C VAL A 7 -32.90 -22.19 0.56
N PRO A 8 -31.64 -21.88 0.27
CA PRO A 8 -30.53 -22.30 1.11
C PRO A 8 -30.81 -21.81 2.53
N SER A 9 -30.75 -22.72 3.53
CA SER A 9 -30.86 -22.34 4.93
C SER A 9 -29.62 -21.49 5.29
N TYR A 10 -29.82 -20.16 5.34
CA TYR A 10 -28.76 -19.23 5.74
C TYR A 10 -28.29 -19.51 7.16
N PRO A 11 -26.99 -19.26 7.45
CA PRO A 11 -26.46 -19.43 8.81
C PRO A 11 -27.30 -18.61 9.79
N LYS A 12 -27.86 -19.25 10.79
CA LYS A 12 -28.70 -18.63 11.83
C LYS A 12 -28.02 -17.49 12.61
N ASN A 13 -26.72 -17.28 12.42
CA ASN A 13 -25.86 -16.42 13.25
C ASN A 13 -25.23 -15.25 12.49
N HIS A 14 -25.74 -14.80 11.33
CA HIS A 14 -25.18 -13.64 10.58
C HIS A 14 -23.65 -13.73 10.27
N ILE A 15 -22.99 -14.87 10.56
CA ILE A 15 -21.55 -15.05 10.50
C ILE A 15 -21.19 -16.19 9.54
N ILE A 16 -20.26 -15.91 8.61
CA ILE A 16 -19.59 -16.97 7.86
C ILE A 16 -18.29 -17.35 8.57
N THR A 17 -18.15 -18.64 8.87
CA THR A 17 -16.98 -19.23 9.49
C THR A 17 -16.37 -20.28 8.56
N ARG A 18 -15.19 -20.79 8.89
CA ARG A 18 -14.57 -21.90 8.15
C ARG A 18 -15.47 -23.13 8.08
N ASN A 19 -16.28 -23.35 9.12
CA ASN A 19 -17.15 -24.53 9.24
C ASN A 19 -18.42 -24.46 8.38
N ASN A 20 -18.89 -23.27 8.01
CA ASN A 20 -20.09 -23.11 7.17
C ASN A 20 -19.80 -22.51 5.79
N SER A 21 -18.56 -22.04 5.52
CA SER A 21 -18.14 -21.47 4.23
C SER A 21 -18.27 -22.45 3.06
N TYR A 22 -18.29 -23.78 3.33
CA TYR A 22 -18.48 -24.79 2.28
C TYR A 22 -19.78 -24.60 1.48
N GLN A 23 -20.81 -23.97 2.06
CA GLN A 23 -22.08 -23.67 1.41
C GLN A 23 -21.91 -22.66 0.27
N PHE A 24 -20.82 -21.89 0.27
CA PHE A 24 -20.48 -20.85 -0.70
C PHE A 24 -19.34 -21.27 -1.65
N ARG A 25 -18.94 -22.55 -1.68
CA ARG A 25 -17.81 -23.02 -2.54
C ARG A 25 -18.23 -23.16 -4.01
N LYS A 26 -18.59 -22.03 -4.63
CA LYS A 26 -18.94 -21.91 -6.05
C LYS A 26 -17.89 -21.04 -6.76
N LYS A 27 -17.91 -21.03 -8.09
CA LYS A 27 -17.09 -20.14 -8.90
C LYS A 27 -17.41 -18.67 -8.57
N ASP A 28 -18.70 -18.34 -8.59
CA ASP A 28 -19.21 -17.02 -8.26
C ASP A 28 -19.99 -17.11 -6.95
N VAL A 29 -19.43 -16.47 -5.93
CA VAL A 29 -19.96 -16.47 -4.56
C VAL A 29 -20.80 -15.22 -4.37
N CYS A 30 -22.09 -15.39 -4.10
CA CYS A 30 -22.97 -14.33 -3.63
C CYS A 30 -23.22 -14.54 -2.13
N ILE A 31 -22.71 -13.63 -1.31
CA ILE A 31 -22.95 -13.65 0.14
C ILE A 31 -24.26 -12.92 0.39
N PRO A 32 -25.24 -13.57 1.06
CA PRO A 32 -26.57 -13.00 1.21
C PRO A 32 -26.59 -11.84 2.20
N GLU A 33 -27.60 -10.97 2.05
CA GLU A 33 -27.90 -9.92 3.04
C GLU A 33 -28.17 -10.54 4.42
N GLY A 34 -27.84 -9.79 5.46
CA GLY A 34 -27.91 -10.24 6.86
C GLY A 34 -26.62 -10.87 7.37
N ILE A 35 -25.63 -11.17 6.52
CA ILE A 35 -24.28 -11.53 6.98
C ILE A 35 -23.53 -10.22 7.28
N ASP A 36 -23.07 -10.09 8.53
CA ASP A 36 -22.32 -8.94 9.04
C ASP A 36 -20.83 -9.23 9.26
N LEU A 37 -20.46 -10.52 9.40
CA LEU A 37 -19.09 -10.96 9.64
C LEU A 37 -18.70 -12.16 8.77
N ILE A 38 -17.55 -12.02 8.09
CA ILE A 38 -16.77 -13.13 7.56
C ILE A 38 -15.61 -13.36 8.52
N ALA A 39 -15.60 -14.49 9.20
CA ALA A 39 -14.61 -14.79 10.24
C ALA A 39 -13.20 -15.10 9.66
N THR A 40 -12.23 -15.16 10.54
CA THR A 40 -10.83 -15.49 10.19
C THR A 40 -10.74 -16.80 9.39
N GLU A 41 -9.97 -16.77 8.29
CA GLU A 41 -9.66 -17.91 7.43
C GLU A 41 -10.86 -18.63 6.80
N SER A 42 -12.06 -18.02 6.76
CA SER A 42 -13.30 -18.66 6.30
C SER A 42 -13.21 -19.21 4.87
N PHE A 43 -12.55 -18.50 3.97
CA PHE A 43 -12.35 -18.89 2.58
C PHE A 43 -10.87 -19.06 2.21
N GLN A 44 -10.00 -19.23 3.21
CA GLN A 44 -8.56 -19.36 2.96
C GLN A 44 -8.25 -20.50 1.98
N ARG A 45 -7.42 -20.20 0.95
CA ARG A 45 -6.96 -21.14 -0.08
C ARG A 45 -8.08 -21.82 -0.88
N GLN A 46 -9.21 -21.12 -1.08
CA GLN A 46 -10.29 -21.62 -1.93
C GLN A 46 -9.96 -21.39 -3.41
N SER A 47 -9.48 -22.43 -4.09
CA SER A 47 -9.06 -22.37 -5.50
C SER A 47 -10.21 -22.35 -6.51
N ARG A 48 -11.47 -22.49 -6.08
CA ARG A 48 -12.63 -22.49 -6.98
C ARG A 48 -13.30 -21.13 -7.12
N ILE A 49 -13.02 -20.19 -6.22
CA ILE A 49 -13.68 -18.89 -6.19
C ILE A 49 -13.01 -17.94 -7.19
N HIS A 50 -13.80 -17.39 -8.12
CA HIS A 50 -13.35 -16.38 -9.07
C HIS A 50 -13.93 -15.00 -8.75
N SER A 51 -15.16 -14.96 -8.22
CA SER A 51 -15.77 -13.70 -7.78
C SER A 51 -16.49 -13.84 -6.45
N VAL A 52 -16.51 -12.74 -5.69
CA VAL A 52 -17.31 -12.61 -4.45
C VAL A 52 -18.09 -11.31 -4.48
N SER A 53 -19.42 -11.42 -4.36
CA SER A 53 -20.29 -10.28 -4.12
C SER A 53 -20.63 -10.22 -2.64
N PHE A 54 -20.27 -9.11 -2.00
CA PHE A 54 -20.52 -8.87 -0.59
C PHE A 54 -21.85 -8.13 -0.38
N PRO A 55 -22.62 -8.45 0.67
CA PRO A 55 -23.83 -7.73 1.02
C PRO A 55 -23.55 -6.36 1.63
N ASN A 56 -24.52 -5.45 1.58
CA ASN A 56 -24.39 -4.15 2.25
C ASN A 56 -24.38 -4.26 3.78
N SER A 57 -24.91 -5.34 4.33
CA SER A 57 -24.90 -5.64 5.78
C SER A 57 -23.50 -6.00 6.31
N LEU A 58 -22.52 -6.31 5.44
CA LEU A 58 -21.20 -6.77 5.87
C LEU A 58 -20.41 -5.64 6.52
N MET A 59 -20.06 -5.81 7.80
CA MET A 59 -19.32 -4.84 8.59
C MET A 59 -17.85 -5.26 8.82
N LYS A 60 -17.58 -6.57 8.78
CA LYS A 60 -16.25 -7.08 9.14
C LYS A 60 -15.81 -8.26 8.29
N ILE A 61 -14.54 -8.21 7.84
CA ILE A 61 -13.81 -9.34 7.23
C ILE A 61 -12.64 -9.69 8.15
N GLY A 62 -12.57 -10.95 8.58
CA GLY A 62 -11.54 -11.45 9.49
C GLY A 62 -10.15 -11.58 8.84
N ALA A 63 -9.15 -11.83 9.69
CA ALA A 63 -7.78 -12.04 9.23
C ALA A 63 -7.71 -13.24 8.26
N ARG A 64 -6.93 -13.08 7.17
CA ARG A 64 -6.69 -14.14 6.19
C ARG A 64 -7.97 -14.78 5.60
N ALA A 65 -9.10 -14.06 5.64
CA ALA A 65 -10.40 -14.61 5.24
C ALA A 65 -10.41 -15.19 3.82
N PHE A 66 -9.73 -14.54 2.88
CA PHE A 66 -9.59 -14.98 1.47
C PHE A 66 -8.13 -15.22 1.07
N GLN A 67 -7.21 -15.32 2.04
CA GLN A 67 -5.79 -15.54 1.74
C GLN A 67 -5.58 -16.76 0.84
N GLY A 68 -4.80 -16.59 -0.23
CA GLY A 68 -4.42 -17.67 -1.14
C GLY A 68 -5.55 -18.13 -2.07
N CYS A 69 -6.57 -17.31 -2.31
CA CYS A 69 -7.61 -17.56 -3.32
C CYS A 69 -7.03 -17.27 -4.71
N GLN A 70 -6.36 -18.27 -5.31
CA GLN A 70 -5.51 -18.12 -6.50
C GLN A 70 -6.26 -17.62 -7.75
N PHE A 71 -7.56 -17.86 -7.85
CA PHE A 71 -8.38 -17.49 -9.00
C PHE A 71 -9.37 -16.38 -8.71
N LEU A 72 -9.30 -15.76 -7.53
CA LEU A 72 -10.18 -14.66 -7.14
C LEU A 72 -9.83 -13.40 -7.94
N GLU A 73 -10.68 -13.06 -8.90
CA GLU A 73 -10.52 -11.91 -9.80
C GLU A 73 -11.22 -10.66 -9.26
N ASN A 74 -12.43 -10.86 -8.68
CA ASN A 74 -13.31 -9.77 -8.25
C ASN A 74 -13.85 -10.00 -6.84
N ALA A 75 -13.60 -9.05 -5.94
CA ALA A 75 -14.08 -9.05 -4.56
C ALA A 75 -14.13 -7.62 -4.01
N LEU A 76 -14.89 -6.74 -4.65
CA LEU A 76 -14.99 -5.32 -4.28
C LEU A 76 -15.58 -5.17 -2.88
N LEU A 77 -14.88 -4.44 -2.01
CA LEU A 77 -15.31 -4.22 -0.64
C LEU A 77 -16.59 -3.37 -0.59
N PRO A 78 -17.58 -3.75 0.24
CA PRO A 78 -18.84 -3.00 0.33
C PRO A 78 -18.64 -1.68 1.08
N LYS A 79 -19.44 -0.66 0.72
CA LYS A 79 -19.32 0.70 1.27
C LYS A 79 -19.44 0.79 2.80
N GLY A 80 -20.24 -0.10 3.41
CA GLY A 80 -20.49 -0.14 4.86
C GLY A 80 -19.42 -0.88 5.68
N LEU A 81 -18.37 -1.40 5.04
CA LEU A 81 -17.35 -2.21 5.72
C LEU A 81 -16.51 -1.34 6.65
N ARG A 82 -16.44 -1.73 7.91
CA ARG A 82 -15.76 -0.98 8.99
C ARG A 82 -14.43 -1.59 9.42
N GLN A 83 -14.26 -2.89 9.22
CA GLN A 83 -13.05 -3.60 9.65
C GLN A 83 -12.64 -4.69 8.68
N VAL A 84 -11.34 -4.70 8.35
CA VAL A 84 -10.70 -5.77 7.59
C VAL A 84 -9.51 -6.27 8.41
N GLY A 85 -9.37 -7.59 8.53
CA GLY A 85 -8.26 -8.19 9.26
C GLY A 85 -6.97 -8.31 8.44
N PRO A 86 -5.82 -8.47 9.09
CA PRO A 86 -4.54 -8.64 8.43
C PRO A 86 -4.54 -9.79 7.42
N GLY A 87 -3.95 -9.54 6.24
CA GLY A 87 -3.81 -10.53 5.19
C GLY A 87 -5.11 -11.02 4.57
N ALA A 88 -6.22 -10.28 4.73
CA ALA A 88 -7.55 -10.74 4.33
C ALA A 88 -7.64 -11.21 2.87
N PHE A 89 -6.91 -10.57 1.96
CA PHE A 89 -6.83 -10.92 0.54
C PHE A 89 -5.39 -11.26 0.10
N CYS A 90 -4.45 -11.43 1.04
CA CYS A 90 -3.06 -11.74 0.74
C CYS A 90 -2.92 -12.97 -0.18
N ASP A 91 -2.01 -12.90 -1.15
CA ASP A 91 -1.72 -13.98 -2.11
C ASP A 91 -2.96 -14.40 -2.95
N CYS A 92 -3.70 -13.38 -3.45
CA CYS A 92 -4.76 -13.51 -4.44
C CYS A 92 -4.27 -12.99 -5.81
N PRO A 93 -3.38 -13.71 -6.51
CA PRO A 93 -2.65 -13.18 -7.66
C PRO A 93 -3.51 -12.83 -8.87
N ALA A 94 -4.76 -13.27 -8.92
CA ALA A 94 -5.72 -12.93 -9.99
C ALA A 94 -6.56 -11.69 -9.68
N LEU A 95 -6.53 -11.15 -8.44
CA LEU A 95 -7.32 -9.99 -8.04
C LEU A 95 -6.90 -8.75 -8.84
N GLN A 96 -7.86 -8.08 -9.50
CA GLN A 96 -7.57 -7.04 -10.49
C GLN A 96 -7.76 -5.63 -9.97
N GLU A 97 -8.80 -5.41 -9.18
CA GLU A 97 -9.17 -4.08 -8.69
C GLU A 97 -9.74 -4.13 -7.27
N GLN A 98 -9.60 -3.02 -6.56
CA GLN A 98 -10.19 -2.83 -5.23
C GLN A 98 -10.75 -1.43 -5.04
N PHE A 99 -11.87 -1.37 -4.32
CA PHE A 99 -12.45 -0.15 -3.77
C PHE A 99 -12.27 -0.16 -2.26
N ILE A 100 -11.72 0.93 -1.71
CA ILE A 100 -11.47 1.08 -0.26
C ILE A 100 -12.53 2.01 0.32
N PRO A 101 -13.46 1.50 1.14
CA PRO A 101 -14.58 2.28 1.68
C PRO A 101 -14.14 3.29 2.74
N SER A 102 -14.97 4.33 2.95
CA SER A 102 -14.67 5.46 3.85
C SER A 102 -14.57 5.10 5.32
N GLU A 103 -15.30 4.06 5.74
CA GLU A 103 -15.42 3.68 7.16
C GLU A 103 -14.17 2.96 7.72
N LEU A 104 -13.22 2.59 6.87
CA LEU A 104 -11.95 2.03 7.32
C LEU A 104 -11.04 3.13 7.85
N SER A 105 -10.47 2.95 9.04
CA SER A 105 -9.48 3.87 9.63
C SER A 105 -8.05 3.58 9.24
N GLU A 106 -7.77 2.36 8.76
CA GLU A 106 -6.46 1.93 8.29
C GLU A 106 -6.58 0.84 7.23
N LEU A 107 -5.58 0.72 6.36
CA LEU A 107 -5.36 -0.49 5.57
C LEU A 107 -4.50 -1.45 6.40
N PRO A 108 -5.00 -2.62 6.76
CA PRO A 108 -4.29 -3.52 7.66
C PRO A 108 -3.06 -4.14 7.00
N ARG A 109 -2.16 -4.62 7.83
CA ARG A 109 -0.95 -5.33 7.43
C ARG A 109 -1.27 -6.47 6.44
N ASP A 110 -0.43 -6.58 5.40
CA ASP A 110 -0.47 -7.67 4.41
C ASP A 110 -1.80 -7.78 3.63
N ILE A 111 -2.70 -6.79 3.66
CA ILE A 111 -4.09 -6.93 3.14
C ILE A 111 -4.12 -7.43 1.70
N PHE A 112 -3.29 -6.88 0.81
CA PHE A 112 -3.18 -7.24 -0.62
C PHE A 112 -1.75 -7.68 -0.99
N ARG A 113 -1.01 -8.22 -0.02
CA ARG A 113 0.37 -8.66 -0.29
C ARG A 113 0.39 -9.78 -1.33
N ASP A 114 1.26 -9.63 -2.33
CA ASP A 114 1.46 -10.55 -3.47
C ASP A 114 0.24 -10.69 -4.41
N ASP A 115 -0.68 -9.72 -4.44
CA ASP A 115 -1.77 -9.62 -5.40
C ASP A 115 -1.24 -9.05 -6.72
N ARG A 116 -0.59 -9.91 -7.50
CA ARG A 116 0.25 -9.51 -8.64
C ARG A 116 -0.50 -8.89 -9.80
N SER A 117 -1.79 -9.23 -9.97
CA SER A 117 -2.66 -8.66 -11.00
C SER A 117 -3.39 -7.39 -10.55
N LEU A 118 -3.29 -7.00 -9.27
CA LEU A 118 -3.95 -5.79 -8.75
C LEU A 118 -3.37 -4.57 -9.45
N SER A 119 -4.16 -4.00 -10.36
CA SER A 119 -3.77 -2.89 -11.24
C SER A 119 -4.39 -1.57 -10.84
N SER A 120 -5.53 -1.60 -10.13
CA SER A 120 -6.28 -0.42 -9.72
C SER A 120 -6.74 -0.51 -8.27
N VAL A 121 -6.51 0.57 -7.53
CA VAL A 121 -7.03 0.76 -6.17
C VAL A 121 -7.62 2.16 -6.08
N THR A 122 -8.91 2.23 -5.74
CA THR A 122 -9.64 3.49 -5.56
C THR A 122 -10.10 3.63 -4.12
N PHE A 123 -10.07 4.85 -3.62
CA PHE A 123 -10.54 5.20 -2.27
C PHE A 123 -11.83 5.98 -2.35
N ALA A 124 -12.71 5.83 -1.36
CA ALA A 124 -13.87 6.68 -1.21
C ALA A 124 -13.45 8.15 -1.02
N GLU A 125 -14.23 9.10 -1.55
CA GLU A 125 -13.93 10.54 -1.48
C GLU A 125 -13.70 11.04 -0.04
N ASN A 126 -14.50 10.56 0.91
CA ASN A 126 -14.40 10.93 2.33
C ASN A 126 -13.69 9.82 3.14
N SER A 127 -12.54 9.37 2.67
CA SER A 127 -11.78 8.30 3.33
C SER A 127 -11.25 8.75 4.69
N ASN A 128 -11.44 7.90 5.71
CA ASN A 128 -10.92 8.10 7.07
C ASN A 128 -9.61 7.35 7.34
N ILE A 129 -8.97 6.82 6.29
CA ILE A 129 -7.72 6.07 6.46
C ILE A 129 -6.59 7.00 6.85
N HIS A 130 -5.97 6.73 8.00
CA HIS A 130 -4.81 7.49 8.48
C HIS A 130 -3.49 6.75 8.26
N THR A 131 -3.53 5.43 8.14
CA THR A 131 -2.32 4.61 8.02
C THR A 131 -2.49 3.51 6.97
N ILE A 132 -1.47 3.38 6.12
CA ILE A 132 -1.24 2.18 5.32
C ILE A 132 -0.26 1.31 6.08
N ARG A 133 -0.71 0.17 6.63
CA ARG A 133 0.12 -0.71 7.46
C ARG A 133 1.13 -1.50 6.64
N ALA A 134 2.07 -2.12 7.36
CA ALA A 134 3.20 -2.82 6.75
C ALA A 134 2.75 -3.85 5.69
N ASN A 135 3.47 -3.89 4.57
CA ASN A 135 3.25 -4.77 3.42
C ASN A 135 1.85 -4.68 2.77
N ALA A 136 1.05 -3.64 3.02
CA ALA A 136 -0.34 -3.60 2.55
C ALA A 136 -0.49 -3.89 1.04
N PHE A 137 0.42 -3.38 0.21
CA PHE A 137 0.49 -3.60 -1.25
C PHE A 137 1.82 -4.21 -1.70
N SER A 138 2.57 -4.83 -0.79
CA SER A 138 3.87 -5.44 -1.13
C SER A 138 3.69 -6.49 -2.22
N GLY A 139 4.46 -6.40 -3.31
CA GLY A 139 4.39 -7.35 -4.42
C GLY A 139 3.24 -7.14 -5.41
N CYS A 140 2.42 -6.08 -5.28
CA CYS A 140 1.39 -5.71 -6.26
C CYS A 140 2.06 -5.18 -7.55
N SER A 141 2.64 -6.10 -8.33
CA SER A 141 3.51 -5.74 -9.44
C SER A 141 2.79 -5.10 -10.64
N SER A 142 1.48 -5.27 -10.77
CA SER A 142 0.67 -4.66 -11.82
C SER A 142 0.13 -3.28 -11.45
N LEU A 143 0.27 -2.83 -10.19
CA LEU A 143 -0.20 -1.53 -9.75
C LEU A 143 0.60 -0.41 -10.44
N THR A 144 -0.10 0.44 -11.21
CA THR A 144 0.54 1.48 -12.03
C THR A 144 0.54 2.86 -11.38
N SER A 145 -0.50 3.15 -10.62
CA SER A 145 -0.66 4.39 -9.87
C SER A 145 -1.61 4.21 -8.70
N VAL A 146 -1.49 5.06 -7.70
CA VAL A 146 -2.44 5.14 -6.56
C VAL A 146 -2.60 6.60 -6.18
N ASN A 147 -3.86 7.03 -6.04
CA ASN A 147 -4.21 8.32 -5.46
C ASN A 147 -4.57 8.11 -3.99
N LEU A 148 -3.65 8.41 -3.12
CA LEU A 148 -3.83 8.27 -1.68
C LEU A 148 -4.64 9.44 -1.12
N PRO A 149 -5.65 9.19 -0.24
CA PRO A 149 -6.42 10.28 0.37
C PRO A 149 -5.58 11.10 1.34
N ASP A 150 -5.89 12.41 1.42
CA ASP A 150 -5.14 13.37 2.27
C ASP A 150 -5.26 13.11 3.78
N SER A 151 -6.13 12.20 4.20
CA SER A 151 -6.23 11.76 5.59
C SER A 151 -5.02 10.93 6.06
N ILE A 152 -4.23 10.37 5.13
CA ILE A 152 -3.11 9.48 5.47
C ILE A 152 -1.93 10.30 6.00
N THR A 153 -1.45 9.91 7.18
CA THR A 153 -0.29 10.50 7.86
C THR A 153 0.91 9.58 7.94
N ASP A 154 0.71 8.26 7.77
CA ASP A 154 1.77 7.25 7.86
C ASP A 154 1.64 6.22 6.74
N ILE A 155 2.76 5.98 6.05
CA ILE A 155 2.96 4.84 5.14
C ILE A 155 4.00 3.96 5.81
N SER A 156 3.57 2.80 6.33
CA SER A 156 4.41 1.92 7.13
C SER A 156 5.38 1.09 6.27
N ASP A 157 6.18 0.27 6.93
CA ASP A 157 7.28 -0.48 6.33
C ASP A 157 6.81 -1.39 5.19
N ARG A 158 7.53 -1.35 4.06
CA ARG A 158 7.25 -2.18 2.88
C ARG A 158 5.85 -2.03 2.30
N ALA A 159 5.12 -0.96 2.59
CA ALA A 159 3.73 -0.79 2.19
C ALA A 159 3.52 -0.98 0.68
N PHE A 160 4.44 -0.50 -0.16
CA PHE A 160 4.47 -0.64 -1.63
C PHE A 160 5.73 -1.35 -2.14
N TYR A 161 6.34 -2.20 -1.30
CA TYR A 161 7.56 -2.92 -1.65
C TYR A 161 7.39 -3.70 -2.96
N ARG A 162 8.27 -3.48 -3.94
CA ARG A 162 8.26 -4.13 -5.27
C ARG A 162 6.99 -3.88 -6.11
N CYS A 163 6.30 -2.77 -5.97
CA CYS A 163 5.31 -2.30 -6.93
C CYS A 163 6.02 -1.79 -8.19
N LYS A 164 6.58 -2.71 -8.98
CA LYS A 164 7.54 -2.42 -10.06
C LYS A 164 6.99 -1.55 -11.17
N ASN A 165 5.69 -1.66 -11.46
CA ASN A 165 5.02 -0.90 -12.52
C ASN A 165 4.40 0.41 -12.02
N MET A 166 4.51 0.73 -10.72
CA MET A 166 3.98 1.97 -10.17
C MET A 166 4.86 3.16 -10.60
N LYS A 167 4.43 3.85 -11.66
CA LYS A 167 5.16 4.98 -12.26
C LYS A 167 4.89 6.31 -11.59
N THR A 168 3.69 6.46 -11.06
CA THR A 168 3.24 7.69 -10.38
C THR A 168 2.60 7.36 -9.04
N ILE A 169 2.83 8.22 -8.08
CA ILE A 169 2.14 8.22 -6.80
C ILE A 169 1.90 9.66 -6.35
N HIS A 170 0.67 9.95 -5.95
CA HIS A 170 0.35 11.21 -5.28
C HIS A 170 0.40 10.97 -3.78
N LEU A 171 1.43 11.51 -3.13
CA LEU A 171 1.59 11.43 -1.69
C LEU A 171 0.64 12.44 -1.00
N PRO A 172 -0.02 12.02 0.09
CA PRO A 172 -0.98 12.86 0.82
C PRO A 172 -0.33 14.12 1.39
N GLN A 173 -1.06 15.25 1.38
CA GLN A 173 -0.55 16.53 1.91
C GLN A 173 -0.36 16.54 3.43
N LYS A 174 -0.91 15.55 4.15
CA LYS A 174 -0.73 15.37 5.61
C LYS A 174 0.26 14.27 5.98
N LEU A 175 0.94 13.68 4.99
CA LEU A 175 1.88 12.57 5.23
C LEU A 175 3.09 13.06 6.03
N ARG A 176 3.36 12.41 7.15
CA ARG A 176 4.49 12.74 8.06
C ARG A 176 5.63 11.74 8.01
N ARG A 177 5.32 10.47 7.77
CA ARG A 177 6.32 9.40 7.82
C ARG A 177 6.20 8.45 6.64
N ILE A 178 7.35 8.11 6.07
CA ILE A 178 7.51 7.03 5.09
C ILE A 178 8.42 5.97 5.71
N GLY A 179 7.90 4.76 5.92
CA GLY A 179 8.54 3.67 6.64
C GLY A 179 9.67 2.98 5.89
N ILE A 180 10.29 2.00 6.55
CA ILE A 180 11.44 1.22 6.03
C ILE A 180 11.03 0.49 4.75
N GLU A 181 11.83 0.66 3.68
CA GLU A 181 11.60 0.01 2.38
C GLU A 181 10.18 0.24 1.80
N ALA A 182 9.47 1.31 2.21
CA ALA A 182 8.07 1.53 1.83
C ALA A 182 7.84 1.50 0.32
N PHE A 183 8.76 2.07 -0.47
CA PHE A 183 8.74 2.10 -1.93
C PHE A 183 9.96 1.42 -2.55
N TYR A 184 10.54 0.43 -1.85
CA TYR A 184 11.68 -0.32 -2.35
C TYR A 184 11.39 -0.93 -3.71
N PHE A 185 12.24 -0.64 -4.71
CA PHE A 185 12.15 -1.18 -6.08
C PHE A 185 10.80 -0.91 -6.76
N CYS A 186 10.26 0.31 -6.59
CA CYS A 186 9.13 0.82 -7.36
C CYS A 186 9.59 1.49 -8.65
N GLY A 187 8.70 1.52 -9.65
CA GLY A 187 8.95 2.11 -10.97
C GLY A 187 8.80 3.63 -11.02
N ILE A 188 8.77 4.33 -9.89
CA ILE A 188 8.46 5.76 -9.79
C ILE A 188 9.40 6.59 -10.66
N GLU A 189 8.81 7.38 -11.57
CA GLU A 189 9.53 8.27 -12.49
C GLU A 189 9.62 9.69 -11.94
N ASN A 190 8.52 10.19 -11.35
CA ASN A 190 8.42 11.52 -10.76
C ASN A 190 7.92 11.39 -9.33
N LEU A 191 8.57 12.09 -8.41
CA LEU A 191 8.24 12.08 -6.98
C LEU A 191 8.19 13.51 -6.47
N THR A 192 7.01 13.92 -5.98
CA THR A 192 6.83 15.14 -5.21
C THR A 192 6.57 14.75 -3.76
N LEU A 193 7.42 15.21 -2.87
CA LEU A 193 7.29 15.01 -1.42
C LEU A 193 6.44 16.15 -0.83
N PRO A 194 5.47 15.87 0.05
CA PRO A 194 4.62 16.92 0.64
C PRO A 194 5.36 17.69 1.72
N ASP A 195 4.98 18.96 1.90
CA ASP A 195 5.57 19.87 2.90
C ASP A 195 5.27 19.49 4.37
N SER A 196 4.49 18.45 4.59
CA SER A 196 4.22 17.87 5.91
C SER A 196 5.17 16.74 6.29
N LEU A 197 5.99 16.23 5.34
CA LEU A 197 6.84 15.06 5.55
C LEU A 197 7.97 15.38 6.52
N GLU A 198 8.08 14.60 7.58
CA GLU A 198 9.10 14.79 8.63
C GLU A 198 10.18 13.71 8.60
N ILE A 199 9.82 12.46 8.29
CA ILE A 199 10.70 11.30 8.43
C ILE A 199 10.68 10.43 7.18
N MET A 200 11.87 10.17 6.65
CA MET A 200 12.14 9.19 5.60
C MET A 200 13.01 8.10 6.18
N GLU A 201 12.41 6.93 6.41
CA GLU A 201 13.10 5.79 7.01
C GLU A 201 14.06 5.08 6.06
N GLU A 202 14.85 4.17 6.61
CA GLU A 202 15.88 3.41 5.89
C GLU A 202 15.34 2.79 4.59
N SER A 203 16.08 3.00 3.49
CA SER A 203 15.79 2.40 2.19
C SER A 203 14.39 2.72 1.63
N SER A 204 13.70 3.77 2.12
CA SER A 204 12.30 4.03 1.78
C SER A 204 12.02 4.12 0.28
N PHE A 205 12.97 4.61 -0.54
CA PHE A 205 12.93 4.65 -2.01
C PHE A 205 14.11 3.91 -2.66
N PHE A 206 14.69 2.94 -1.96
CA PHE A 206 15.83 2.20 -2.47
C PHE A 206 15.51 1.50 -3.81
N LYS A 207 16.43 1.62 -4.78
CA LYS A 207 16.28 1.06 -6.13
C LYS A 207 15.04 1.53 -6.92
N CYS A 208 14.53 2.74 -6.69
CA CYS A 208 13.59 3.39 -7.62
C CYS A 208 14.38 3.84 -8.86
N THR A 209 14.66 2.89 -9.75
CA THR A 209 15.63 3.05 -10.84
C THR A 209 15.19 3.99 -11.95
N SER A 210 13.92 4.39 -11.99
CA SER A 210 13.36 5.35 -12.97
C SER A 210 13.40 6.79 -12.50
N LEU A 211 13.64 7.04 -11.20
CA LEU A 211 13.62 8.36 -10.58
C LEU A 211 14.79 9.23 -11.09
N ILE A 212 14.50 10.49 -11.50
CA ILE A 212 15.49 11.37 -12.13
C ILE A 212 15.97 12.47 -11.19
N SER A 213 15.05 13.08 -10.44
CA SER A 213 15.35 14.15 -9.49
C SER A 213 14.36 14.16 -8.33
N VAL A 214 14.80 14.64 -7.17
CA VAL A 214 13.96 14.82 -5.98
C VAL A 214 14.36 16.11 -5.29
N VAL A 215 13.36 16.84 -4.80
CA VAL A 215 13.53 17.97 -3.88
C VAL A 215 13.05 17.53 -2.52
N ILE A 216 13.87 17.67 -1.50
CA ILE A 216 13.51 17.36 -0.09
C ILE A 216 12.89 18.63 0.51
N PRO A 217 11.63 18.57 0.96
CA PRO A 217 10.98 19.72 1.60
C PRO A 217 11.62 20.07 2.95
N ALA A 218 11.51 21.33 3.34
CA ALA A 218 12.14 21.85 4.56
C ALA A 218 11.59 21.24 5.86
N SER A 219 10.44 20.61 5.81
CA SER A 219 9.82 19.88 6.93
C SER A 219 10.56 18.59 7.30
N VAL A 220 11.35 18.01 6.37
CA VAL A 220 12.04 16.74 6.60
C VAL A 220 13.18 16.94 7.59
N LYS A 221 13.03 16.36 8.78
CA LYS A 221 14.01 16.40 9.86
C LYS A 221 14.99 15.24 9.82
N CYS A 222 14.52 14.09 9.34
CA CYS A 222 15.28 12.85 9.37
C CYS A 222 15.28 12.16 8.01
N ILE A 223 16.47 11.99 7.42
CA ILE A 223 16.72 11.21 6.21
C ILE A 223 17.60 10.04 6.64
N GLN A 224 17.04 8.83 6.71
CA GLN A 224 17.78 7.64 7.11
C GLN A 224 18.71 7.14 6.00
N LYS A 225 19.57 6.17 6.34
CA LYS A 225 20.53 5.60 5.38
C LYS A 225 19.81 4.98 4.16
N TRP A 226 20.47 5.06 3.01
CA TRP A 226 20.09 4.41 1.75
C TRP A 226 18.74 4.84 1.15
N VAL A 227 18.16 5.94 1.58
CA VAL A 227 16.81 6.36 1.14
C VAL A 227 16.65 6.31 -0.38
N PHE A 228 17.57 6.90 -1.16
CA PHE A 228 17.57 6.87 -2.62
C PHE A 228 18.76 6.08 -3.21
N HIS A 229 19.41 5.26 -2.41
CA HIS A 229 20.52 4.45 -2.91
C HIS A 229 20.01 3.40 -3.92
N GLY A 230 20.76 3.13 -4.98
CA GLY A 230 20.33 2.27 -6.06
C GLY A 230 19.38 2.92 -7.07
N CYS A 231 19.01 4.20 -6.92
CA CYS A 231 18.28 4.98 -7.92
C CYS A 231 19.26 5.39 -9.05
N ASN A 232 19.54 4.47 -9.98
CA ASN A 232 20.63 4.63 -10.94
C ASN A 232 20.44 5.73 -11.98
N ARG A 233 19.21 6.23 -12.16
CA ARG A 233 18.91 7.39 -13.04
C ARG A 233 18.82 8.71 -12.30
N LEU A 234 18.93 8.71 -10.96
CA LEU A 234 18.89 9.93 -10.16
C LEU A 234 20.09 10.80 -10.48
N LYS A 235 19.81 12.01 -11.00
CA LYS A 235 20.81 13.01 -11.33
C LYS A 235 21.03 13.98 -10.19
N TYR A 236 19.95 14.45 -9.59
CA TYR A 236 19.96 15.50 -8.58
C TYR A 236 19.08 15.14 -7.40
N LEU A 237 19.62 15.33 -6.18
CA LEU A 237 18.88 15.41 -4.93
C LEU A 237 19.07 16.83 -4.38
N GLU A 238 18.00 17.60 -4.26
CA GLU A 238 18.06 18.98 -3.80
C GLU A 238 17.59 19.07 -2.34
N ILE A 239 18.42 19.67 -1.47
CA ILE A 239 18.15 19.84 -0.04
C ILE A 239 18.48 21.29 0.32
N ARG A 240 17.44 22.12 0.53
CA ARG A 240 17.54 23.56 0.79
C ARG A 240 17.55 23.94 2.29
N HIS A 241 17.68 22.99 3.16
CA HIS A 241 17.67 23.17 4.62
C HIS A 241 18.68 22.24 5.27
N ASP A 242 18.86 22.34 6.57
CA ASP A 242 19.71 21.44 7.36
C ASP A 242 18.85 20.45 8.15
N PRO A 243 18.66 19.20 7.70
CA PRO A 243 17.98 18.17 8.46
C PRO A 243 18.68 17.93 9.82
N GLU A 244 17.91 17.51 10.82
CA GLU A 244 18.44 17.12 12.12
C GLU A 244 19.38 15.91 12.00
N PHE A 245 19.01 14.96 11.13
CA PHE A 245 19.76 13.74 10.86
C PHE A 245 19.83 13.41 9.36
N ILE A 246 21.03 13.06 8.87
CA ILE A 246 21.27 12.52 7.54
C ILE A 246 22.08 11.24 7.70
N GLY A 247 21.51 10.13 7.26
CA GLY A 247 22.12 8.81 7.29
C GLY A 247 23.17 8.60 6.21
N GLU A 248 23.88 7.48 6.28
CA GLU A 248 24.90 7.14 5.31
C GLU A 248 24.30 6.77 3.94
N TRP A 249 25.01 7.10 2.85
CA TRP A 249 24.72 6.64 1.50
C TRP A 249 23.28 6.92 1.03
N ILE A 250 22.74 8.10 1.33
CA ILE A 250 21.38 8.46 0.94
C ILE A 250 21.13 8.42 -0.57
N ILE A 251 22.20 8.57 -1.40
CA ILE A 251 22.17 8.44 -2.87
C ILE A 251 23.37 7.63 -3.37
N ASN A 252 23.40 7.33 -4.67
CA ASN A 252 24.61 6.82 -5.35
C ASN A 252 25.60 7.94 -5.61
N ARG A 253 26.91 7.65 -5.60
CA ARG A 253 27.99 8.63 -5.90
C ARG A 253 27.91 9.26 -7.29
N ALA A 254 27.18 8.65 -8.23
CA ALA A 254 26.99 9.19 -9.57
C ALA A 254 26.02 10.39 -9.59
N ALA A 255 25.14 10.51 -8.61
CA ALA A 255 24.19 11.61 -8.46
C ALA A 255 24.85 12.81 -7.76
N THR A 256 24.26 14.00 -7.94
CA THR A 256 24.72 15.26 -7.35
C THR A 256 23.73 15.72 -6.29
N ILE A 257 24.23 16.16 -5.14
CA ILE A 257 23.42 16.84 -4.12
C ILE A 257 23.51 18.34 -4.35
N ARG A 258 22.34 19.00 -4.45
CA ARG A 258 22.22 20.46 -4.50
C ARG A 258 21.92 20.99 -3.11
N CYS A 259 22.77 21.87 -2.60
CA CYS A 259 22.63 22.44 -1.26
C CYS A 259 23.27 23.81 -1.14
N TYR A 260 23.09 24.48 0.00
CA TYR A 260 23.80 25.73 0.28
C TYR A 260 25.22 25.48 0.77
N ARG A 261 26.17 26.32 0.31
CA ARG A 261 27.57 26.27 0.73
C ARG A 261 27.68 26.48 2.24
N GLY A 262 28.46 25.64 2.92
CA GLY A 262 28.69 25.71 4.36
C GLY A 262 27.57 25.14 5.23
N SER A 263 26.48 24.62 4.62
CA SER A 263 25.39 23.93 5.33
C SER A 263 25.84 22.59 5.94
N LYS A 264 25.03 22.00 6.82
CA LYS A 264 25.28 20.62 7.29
C LYS A 264 25.30 19.62 6.14
N VAL A 265 24.43 19.84 5.14
CA VAL A 265 24.37 18.99 3.93
C VAL A 265 25.68 19.09 3.13
N ASP A 266 26.28 20.30 2.99
CA ASP A 266 27.56 20.48 2.33
C ASP A 266 28.68 19.72 3.05
N LYS A 267 28.77 19.83 4.38
CA LYS A 267 29.72 19.06 5.20
C LYS A 267 29.56 17.56 5.03
N TYR A 268 28.31 17.06 5.09
CA TYR A 268 27.97 15.67 4.83
C TYR A 268 28.44 15.20 3.45
N CYS A 269 28.28 16.02 2.40
CA CYS A 269 28.77 15.70 1.05
C CYS A 269 30.28 15.58 1.00
N GLN A 270 31.01 16.52 1.65
CA GLN A 270 32.47 16.51 1.71
C GLN A 270 33.00 15.27 2.44
N GLU A 271 32.44 14.94 3.59
CA GLU A 271 32.82 13.77 4.41
C GLU A 271 32.51 12.44 3.70
N SER A 272 31.39 12.37 2.98
CA SER A 272 30.91 11.15 2.30
C SER A 272 31.42 11.02 0.86
N GLY A 273 32.08 12.05 0.31
CA GLY A 273 32.61 12.06 -1.06
C GLY A 273 31.53 12.13 -2.14
N PHE A 274 30.42 12.83 -1.88
CA PHE A 274 29.36 13.09 -2.86
C PHE A 274 29.68 14.32 -3.71
N ARG A 275 29.21 14.31 -4.96
CA ARG A 275 29.25 15.50 -5.83
C ARG A 275 28.26 16.55 -5.31
N THR A 276 28.71 17.81 -5.25
CA THR A 276 27.90 18.92 -4.75
C THR A 276 27.77 20.00 -5.83
N GLU A 277 26.58 20.56 -5.94
CA GLU A 277 26.26 21.78 -6.70
C GLU A 277 25.63 22.77 -5.73
N TYR A 278 26.14 24.01 -5.70
CA TYR A 278 25.63 25.03 -4.78
C TYR A 278 24.45 25.80 -5.38
N LEU A 279 23.44 26.03 -4.55
CA LEU A 279 22.21 26.78 -4.87
C LEU A 279 22.45 28.29 -4.69
#